data_3a014b9f490b8365bfcce0435859027b
#
_entry.id   3a014b9f490b8365bfcce0435859027b
#
_cell.length_a   1.000
_cell.length_b   1.000
_cell.length_c   1.000
_cell.angle_alpha   90.00
_cell.angle_beta   90.00
_cell.angle_gamma   90.00
#
_symmetry.space_group_name_H-M   'P 1'
#
loop_
_entity.id
_entity.type
_entity.pdbx_description
1 polymer ?
#
loop_
_entity_poly.entity_id
_entity_poly.type
_entity_poly.pdbx_seq_one_letter_code
_entity_poly.pdbx_strand_id
1 'polypeptide(L)'
;MRRHLPTLLIALALISAAGAAAAMQEQRFGPYDVRISEPSDGIWPGRLEILLNGRVVYRGSDRTYGFADSAPIGADLTGSREPMLAVSAYSNGGDCCFEMLLFGLGPQLRLAAPLPGGKSEGKFERTGGLWYYIARDWTFAGWKVDAASSPACRVVLAYQKSRWRLAAERMRRGALPGTLLNQLAAKIRGSERWRIKPSGEIEAYEPQLPTLMLDLVYTGNPAQAETLLDAAWPPKAEGKARFLRDFRRELAKSPYARDIRRLAKVSPPGESDSAETCERD
;
A
#
# COMPACT_ATOMS: atom_id res chain seq x y z
N MET A 1 53.16 10.59 -68.32
CA MET A 1 53.04 10.34 -66.87
C MET A 1 52.03 11.31 -66.32
N ARG A 2 50.80 10.86 -66.09
CA ARG A 2 49.72 11.64 -65.47
C ARG A 2 49.53 11.14 -64.00
N ARG A 3 49.74 12.01 -63.03
CA ARG A 3 49.58 11.74 -61.62
C ARG A 3 48.14 11.99 -61.27
N HIS A 4 47.44 10.96 -60.81
CA HIS A 4 46.10 11.06 -60.19
C HIS A 4 46.25 11.42 -58.69
N LEU A 5 45.65 12.54 -58.25
CA LEU A 5 45.42 12.85 -56.81
C LEU A 5 44.15 12.16 -56.36
N PRO A 6 44.13 11.54 -55.19
CA PRO A 6 42.89 11.04 -54.59
C PRO A 6 42.14 12.17 -53.87
N THR A 7 40.90 12.34 -54.26
CA THR A 7 39.96 13.26 -53.59
C THR A 7 39.51 12.63 -52.26
N LEU A 8 39.84 13.26 -51.11
CA LEU A 8 39.48 12.86 -49.80
C LEU A 8 38.06 13.38 -49.53
N LEU A 9 37.04 12.48 -49.51
CA LEU A 9 35.68 12.78 -49.09
C LEU A 9 35.61 12.75 -47.54
N ILE A 10 35.48 13.93 -46.94
CA ILE A 10 35.20 14.08 -45.51
C ILE A 10 33.68 13.91 -45.33
N ALA A 11 33.27 12.76 -44.81
CA ALA A 11 31.89 12.54 -44.39
C ALA A 11 31.66 13.23 -43.04
N LEU A 12 30.90 14.33 -43.06
CA LEU A 12 30.45 15.02 -41.83
C LEU A 12 29.32 14.22 -41.22
N ALA A 13 29.62 13.46 -40.18
CA ALA A 13 28.59 12.77 -39.38
C ALA A 13 27.84 13.81 -38.53
N LEU A 14 26.64 14.16 -38.94
CA LEU A 14 25.68 14.90 -38.12
C LEU A 14 25.23 13.99 -36.99
N ILE A 15 25.80 14.17 -35.79
CA ILE A 15 25.28 13.57 -34.54
C ILE A 15 24.06 14.38 -34.19
N SER A 16 22.87 13.87 -34.55
CA SER A 16 21.60 14.34 -34.01
C SER A 16 21.56 13.99 -32.54
N ALA A 17 21.83 14.93 -31.66
CA ALA A 17 21.50 14.84 -30.25
C ALA A 17 19.95 14.88 -30.12
N ALA A 18 19.31 13.73 -30.25
CA ALA A 18 17.92 13.57 -29.82
C ALA A 18 17.92 13.70 -28.30
N GLY A 19 17.69 14.92 -27.81
CA GLY A 19 17.37 15.12 -26.39
C GLY A 19 16.17 14.25 -26.05
N ALA A 20 16.30 13.38 -25.03
CA ALA A 20 15.19 12.61 -24.54
C ALA A 20 14.08 13.59 -24.14
N ALA A 21 13.00 13.64 -24.92
CA ALA A 21 11.82 14.41 -24.54
C ALA A 21 11.28 13.81 -23.23
N ALA A 22 11.01 14.66 -22.23
CA ALA A 22 10.39 14.24 -20.99
C ALA A 22 9.11 13.46 -21.32
N ALA A 23 8.96 12.25 -20.77
CA ALA A 23 7.76 11.46 -20.96
C ALA A 23 6.58 12.23 -20.34
N MET A 24 5.59 12.58 -21.18
CA MET A 24 4.39 13.27 -20.73
C MET A 24 3.17 12.37 -20.94
N GLN A 25 2.44 12.16 -19.87
CA GLN A 25 1.13 11.49 -19.89
C GLN A 25 0.05 12.55 -19.80
N GLU A 26 -1.00 12.45 -20.62
CA GLU A 26 -2.12 13.38 -20.61
C GLU A 26 -3.44 12.61 -20.63
N GLN A 27 -4.38 13.02 -19.78
CA GLN A 27 -5.76 12.54 -19.78
C GLN A 27 -6.73 13.73 -19.73
N ARG A 28 -7.90 13.56 -20.34
CA ARG A 28 -8.94 14.58 -20.39
C ARG A 28 -10.27 14.07 -19.87
N PHE A 29 -10.99 14.94 -19.15
CA PHE A 29 -12.35 14.69 -18.70
C PHE A 29 -13.17 15.99 -18.67
N GLY A 30 -14.12 16.12 -19.59
CA GLY A 30 -14.89 17.36 -19.73
C GLY A 30 -13.99 18.58 -19.92
N PRO A 31 -14.10 19.62 -19.07
CA PRO A 31 -13.27 20.82 -19.16
C PRO A 31 -11.87 20.65 -18.50
N TYR A 32 -11.55 19.48 -17.99
CA TYR A 32 -10.29 19.19 -17.30
C TYR A 32 -9.26 18.55 -18.24
N ASP A 33 -8.06 19.12 -18.27
CA ASP A 33 -6.85 18.51 -18.81
C ASP A 33 -5.93 18.17 -17.66
N VAL A 34 -5.45 16.92 -17.60
CA VAL A 34 -4.53 16.45 -16.55
C VAL A 34 -3.23 16.01 -17.22
N ARG A 35 -2.12 16.58 -16.78
CA ARG A 35 -0.79 16.34 -17.34
C ARG A 35 0.15 15.87 -16.25
N ILE A 36 0.82 14.76 -16.51
CA ILE A 36 1.91 14.24 -15.68
C ILE A 36 3.16 14.23 -16.56
N SER A 37 4.22 14.87 -16.09
CA SER A 37 5.52 14.87 -16.77
C SER A 37 6.61 14.43 -15.83
N GLU A 38 7.49 13.55 -16.34
CA GLU A 38 8.74 13.21 -15.69
C GLU A 38 9.83 14.18 -16.10
N PRO A 39 10.83 14.47 -15.27
CA PRO A 39 11.95 15.30 -15.66
C PRO A 39 12.73 14.62 -16.79
N SER A 40 13.24 15.40 -17.76
CA SER A 40 13.97 14.91 -18.93
C SER A 40 15.30 14.22 -18.58
N ASP A 41 15.84 14.49 -17.42
CA ASP A 41 17.08 13.90 -16.87
C ASP A 41 16.83 12.65 -16.02
N GLY A 42 15.57 12.23 -15.88
CA GLY A 42 15.19 11.12 -15.00
C GLY A 42 15.44 11.40 -13.52
N ILE A 43 15.83 12.63 -13.16
CA ILE A 43 16.04 13.05 -11.79
C ILE A 43 14.73 13.61 -11.24
N TRP A 44 14.29 13.04 -10.17
CA TRP A 44 13.18 13.43 -9.33
C TRP A 44 13.21 14.93 -8.93
N PRO A 45 12.11 15.65 -8.78
CA PRO A 45 10.71 15.22 -8.83
C PRO A 45 10.02 15.40 -10.19
N GLY A 46 8.91 14.66 -10.40
CA GLY A 46 7.97 14.86 -11.50
C GLY A 46 7.04 16.06 -11.30
N ARG A 47 6.15 16.29 -12.27
CA ARG A 47 5.15 17.37 -12.20
C ARG A 47 3.76 16.84 -12.52
N LEU A 48 2.78 17.23 -11.70
CA LEU A 48 1.36 17.06 -11.96
C LEU A 48 0.73 18.43 -12.18
N GLU A 49 0.05 18.64 -13.30
CA GLU A 49 -0.74 19.83 -13.56
C GLU A 49 -2.19 19.42 -13.89
N ILE A 50 -3.17 20.08 -13.26
CA ILE A 50 -4.57 19.95 -13.60
C ILE A 50 -5.05 21.31 -14.06
N LEU A 51 -5.62 21.35 -15.29
CA LEU A 51 -6.15 22.55 -15.88
C LEU A 51 -7.67 22.44 -15.97
N LEU A 52 -8.36 23.53 -15.72
CA LEU A 52 -9.80 23.70 -15.93
C LEU A 52 -9.99 24.80 -16.98
N ASN A 53 -10.58 24.46 -18.13
CA ASN A 53 -10.73 25.37 -19.28
C ASN A 53 -9.39 26.03 -19.67
N GLY A 54 -8.30 25.27 -19.71
CA GLY A 54 -6.96 25.74 -20.08
C GLY A 54 -6.22 26.52 -18.98
N ARG A 55 -6.83 26.79 -17.81
CA ARG A 55 -6.17 27.47 -16.68
C ARG A 55 -5.71 26.45 -15.65
N VAL A 56 -4.44 26.50 -15.23
CA VAL A 56 -3.92 25.66 -14.16
C VAL A 56 -4.65 25.94 -12.85
N VAL A 57 -5.31 24.92 -12.30
CA VAL A 57 -6.05 24.96 -11.04
C VAL A 57 -5.38 24.13 -9.92
N TYR A 58 -4.44 23.25 -10.30
CA TYR A 58 -3.61 22.51 -9.37
C TYR A 58 -2.22 22.30 -9.98
N ARG A 59 -1.19 22.35 -9.13
CA ARG A 59 0.19 21.97 -9.49
C ARG A 59 0.85 21.25 -8.32
N GLY A 60 1.42 20.07 -8.60
CA GLY A 60 2.30 19.31 -7.73
C GLY A 60 3.65 19.15 -8.39
N SER A 61 4.74 19.28 -7.62
CA SER A 61 6.11 19.21 -8.16
C SER A 61 7.13 18.66 -7.14
N ASP A 62 6.66 17.96 -6.12
CA ASP A 62 7.48 17.46 -5.01
C ASP A 62 7.56 15.94 -4.96
N ARG A 63 6.97 15.23 -5.93
CA ARG A 63 6.81 13.76 -5.96
C ARG A 63 6.93 13.23 -7.38
N THR A 64 7.05 11.91 -7.52
CA THR A 64 6.72 11.21 -8.75
C THR A 64 5.22 10.98 -8.79
N TYR A 65 4.59 11.21 -9.93
CA TYR A 65 3.15 11.07 -10.13
C TYR A 65 2.85 10.06 -11.22
N GLY A 66 1.72 9.35 -11.10
CA GLY A 66 1.20 8.44 -12.11
C GLY A 66 -0.33 8.43 -12.09
N PHE A 67 -0.96 8.20 -13.24
CA PHE A 67 -2.40 7.92 -13.24
C PHE A 67 -2.65 6.57 -12.55
N ALA A 68 -3.71 6.49 -11.76
CA ALA A 68 -4.12 5.22 -11.17
C ALA A 68 -4.80 4.35 -12.23
N ASP A 69 -4.08 3.38 -12.79
CA ASP A 69 -4.59 2.46 -13.83
C ASP A 69 -5.84 1.68 -13.37
N SER A 70 -5.99 1.54 -12.05
CA SER A 70 -7.11 0.83 -11.42
C SER A 70 -8.42 1.61 -11.38
N ALA A 71 -8.41 2.91 -11.71
CA ALA A 71 -9.60 3.77 -11.68
C ALA A 71 -9.62 4.73 -12.88
N PRO A 72 -10.55 4.55 -13.85
CA PRO A 72 -10.63 5.46 -14.99
C PRO A 72 -10.99 6.88 -14.52
N ILE A 73 -10.42 7.89 -15.18
CA ILE A 73 -10.79 9.28 -14.94
C ILE A 73 -12.29 9.49 -15.13
N GLY A 74 -12.92 10.21 -14.21
CA GLY A 74 -14.37 10.43 -14.21
C GLY A 74 -15.18 9.34 -13.51
N ALA A 75 -14.54 8.30 -12.96
CA ALA A 75 -15.23 7.31 -12.14
C ALA A 75 -15.78 7.96 -10.85
N ASP A 76 -17.00 7.59 -10.47
CA ASP A 76 -17.57 7.95 -9.15
C ASP A 76 -17.04 6.98 -8.09
N LEU A 77 -15.88 7.29 -7.52
CA LEU A 77 -15.20 6.44 -6.54
C LEU A 77 -15.89 6.44 -5.17
N THR A 78 -16.77 7.38 -4.92
CA THR A 78 -17.40 7.61 -3.62
C THR A 78 -18.89 7.28 -3.57
N GLY A 79 -19.52 7.04 -4.71
CA GLY A 79 -20.97 6.86 -4.83
C GLY A 79 -21.76 8.17 -4.66
N SER A 80 -21.10 9.33 -4.69
CA SER A 80 -21.71 10.65 -4.56
C SER A 80 -22.18 11.25 -5.90
N ARG A 81 -21.99 10.53 -7.00
CA ARG A 81 -22.18 10.98 -8.39
C ARG A 81 -21.23 12.10 -8.83
N GLU A 82 -20.17 12.34 -8.06
CA GLU A 82 -19.10 13.25 -8.44
C GLU A 82 -18.06 12.50 -9.26
N PRO A 83 -17.75 12.94 -10.49
CA PRO A 83 -16.65 12.36 -11.25
C PRO A 83 -15.32 12.66 -10.55
N MET A 84 -14.44 11.67 -10.49
CA MET A 84 -13.17 11.79 -9.77
C MET A 84 -11.98 11.44 -10.65
N LEU A 85 -10.83 11.95 -10.27
CA LEU A 85 -9.51 11.58 -10.75
C LEU A 85 -8.71 11.00 -9.58
N ALA A 86 -8.08 9.86 -9.81
CA ALA A 86 -7.12 9.25 -8.89
C ALA A 86 -5.71 9.35 -9.48
N VAL A 87 -4.78 9.89 -8.70
CA VAL A 87 -3.36 10.04 -9.07
C VAL A 87 -2.52 9.41 -7.98
N SER A 88 -1.69 8.44 -8.35
CA SER A 88 -0.65 7.90 -7.49
C SER A 88 0.46 8.93 -7.31
N ALA A 89 0.92 9.14 -6.10
CA ALA A 89 2.02 10.03 -5.76
C ALA A 89 3.02 9.29 -4.88
N TYR A 90 4.30 9.32 -5.27
CA TYR A 90 5.40 8.69 -4.53
C TYR A 90 6.42 9.73 -4.09
N SER A 91 6.70 9.77 -2.79
CA SER A 91 7.58 10.80 -2.18
C SER A 91 9.07 10.55 -2.39
N ASN A 92 9.47 9.40 -2.98
CA ASN A 92 10.88 8.99 -3.21
C ASN A 92 11.79 9.01 -1.96
N GLY A 93 11.24 9.08 -0.78
CA GLY A 93 12.01 8.90 0.46
C GLY A 93 12.28 7.42 0.68
N GLY A 94 13.53 6.99 0.59
CA GLY A 94 14.10 5.64 0.73
C GLY A 94 13.17 4.43 0.95
N ASP A 95 12.32 4.43 1.95
CA ASP A 95 11.40 3.32 2.26
C ASP A 95 9.92 3.73 2.27
N CYS A 96 9.56 4.90 1.79
CA CYS A 96 8.22 5.47 1.93
C CYS A 96 8.00 6.59 0.91
N CYS A 97 6.89 7.01 0.59
CA CYS A 97 5.52 6.56 0.80
C CYS A 97 4.73 6.79 -0.47
N PHE A 98 3.94 5.80 -0.83
CA PHE A 98 2.88 6.01 -1.81
C PHE A 98 1.66 6.64 -1.14
N GLU A 99 1.02 7.54 -1.85
CA GLU A 99 -0.29 8.10 -1.53
C GLU A 99 -1.14 8.12 -2.78
N MET A 100 -2.45 7.96 -2.61
CA MET A 100 -3.41 8.14 -3.69
C MET A 100 -4.10 9.48 -3.51
N LEU A 101 -3.81 10.43 -4.40
CA LEU A 101 -4.46 11.74 -4.44
C LEU A 101 -5.79 11.61 -5.17
N LEU A 102 -6.87 12.08 -4.55
CA LEU A 102 -8.21 12.05 -5.13
C LEU A 102 -8.71 13.46 -5.38
N PHE A 103 -9.07 13.73 -6.63
CA PHE A 103 -9.62 15.03 -7.03
C PHE A 103 -11.07 14.85 -7.50
N GLY A 104 -11.99 15.60 -6.93
CA GLY A 104 -13.34 15.76 -7.47
C GLY A 104 -13.32 16.70 -8.67
N LEU A 105 -13.84 16.23 -9.82
CA LEU A 105 -13.87 16.94 -11.09
C LEU A 105 -15.24 17.62 -11.31
N GLY A 106 -15.73 18.32 -10.27
CA GLY A 106 -16.96 19.12 -10.34
C GLY A 106 -16.77 20.46 -11.04
N PRO A 107 -17.70 21.44 -10.84
CA PRO A 107 -17.54 22.81 -11.37
C PRO A 107 -16.27 23.50 -10.88
N GLN A 108 -15.75 23.10 -9.74
CA GLN A 108 -14.47 23.49 -9.18
C GLN A 108 -13.70 22.25 -8.77
N LEU A 109 -12.39 22.26 -9.01
CA LEU A 109 -11.51 21.17 -8.56
C LEU A 109 -11.48 21.12 -7.03
N ARG A 110 -11.66 19.91 -6.49
CA ARG A 110 -11.59 19.68 -5.05
C ARG A 110 -10.63 18.54 -4.73
N LEU A 111 -9.53 18.83 -4.06
CA LEU A 111 -8.64 17.82 -3.53
C LEU A 111 -9.25 17.22 -2.25
N ALA A 112 -9.48 15.91 -2.24
CA ALA A 112 -9.86 15.16 -1.05
C ALA A 112 -8.61 14.82 -0.21
N ALA A 113 -8.82 14.34 1.02
CA ALA A 113 -7.71 13.84 1.81
C ALA A 113 -7.03 12.66 1.10
N PRO A 114 -5.70 12.62 1.02
CA PRO A 114 -4.97 11.52 0.40
C PRO A 114 -5.26 10.19 1.09
N LEU A 115 -5.26 9.10 0.32
CA LEU A 115 -5.35 7.76 0.85
C LEU A 115 -3.92 7.18 0.98
N PRO A 116 -3.55 6.62 2.14
CA PRO A 116 -2.22 6.09 2.33
C PRO A 116 -2.01 4.79 1.53
N GLY A 117 -0.86 4.66 0.87
CA GLY A 117 -0.36 3.44 0.25
C GLY A 117 0.78 2.83 1.06
N GLY A 118 1.56 3.66 1.74
CA GLY A 118 2.76 3.22 2.47
C GLY A 118 3.90 2.85 1.51
N LYS A 119 4.52 1.68 1.68
CA LYS A 119 5.65 1.21 0.85
C LYS A 119 5.22 0.69 -0.53
N SER A 120 3.93 0.47 -0.75
CA SER A 120 3.37 0.00 -2.02
C SER A 120 2.22 0.85 -2.47
N GLU A 121 2.04 0.96 -3.78
CA GLU A 121 0.89 1.65 -4.35
C GLU A 121 -0.40 0.92 -4.00
N GLY A 122 -1.42 1.68 -3.57
CA GLY A 122 -2.77 1.16 -3.41
C GLY A 122 -3.52 1.17 -4.74
N LYS A 123 -4.58 0.37 -4.83
CA LYS A 123 -5.39 0.26 -6.05
C LYS A 123 -6.89 0.33 -5.75
N PHE A 124 -7.66 0.69 -6.76
CA PHE A 124 -9.12 0.62 -6.71
C PHE A 124 -9.62 -0.70 -7.31
N GLU A 125 -10.63 -1.27 -6.69
CA GLU A 125 -11.38 -2.41 -7.23
C GLU A 125 -12.87 -2.12 -7.18
N ARG A 126 -13.61 -2.51 -8.23
CA ARG A 126 -15.06 -2.37 -8.28
C ARG A 126 -15.73 -3.72 -8.09
N THR A 127 -16.55 -3.83 -7.06
CA THR A 127 -17.30 -5.06 -6.76
C THR A 127 -18.73 -4.69 -6.37
N GLY A 128 -19.73 -5.38 -6.94
CA GLY A 128 -21.13 -5.11 -6.64
C GLY A 128 -21.58 -3.67 -6.94
N GLY A 129 -20.96 -3.02 -7.91
CA GLY A 129 -21.23 -1.61 -8.26
C GLY A 129 -20.54 -0.58 -7.36
N LEU A 130 -19.90 -0.99 -6.27
CA LEU A 130 -19.18 -0.13 -5.33
C LEU A 130 -17.68 -0.16 -5.60
N TRP A 131 -17.01 0.97 -5.33
CA TRP A 131 -15.56 1.08 -5.38
C TRP A 131 -14.96 0.87 -4.00
N TYR A 132 -13.86 0.12 -3.97
CA TYR A 132 -13.03 -0.13 -2.78
C TYR A 132 -11.60 0.30 -3.09
N TYR A 133 -10.95 0.95 -2.13
CA TYR A 133 -9.52 1.20 -2.20
C TYR A 133 -8.77 0.13 -1.39
N ILE A 134 -7.83 -0.54 -2.03
CA ILE A 134 -7.06 -1.63 -1.45
C ILE A 134 -5.64 -1.14 -1.28
N ALA A 135 -5.14 -1.19 -0.07
CA ALA A 135 -3.77 -0.82 0.28
C ALA A 135 -3.20 -1.81 1.29
N ARG A 136 -1.99 -1.54 1.76
CA ARG A 136 -1.34 -2.28 2.85
C ARG A 136 -1.06 -1.37 4.03
N ASP A 137 -1.26 -1.87 5.22
CA ASP A 137 -0.86 -1.21 6.45
C ASP A 137 0.54 -1.68 6.85
N TRP A 138 1.48 -0.75 6.80
CA TRP A 138 2.90 -0.97 7.09
C TRP A 138 3.30 -0.60 8.53
N THR A 139 2.34 -0.43 9.43
CA THR A 139 2.59 -0.03 10.83
C THR A 139 3.61 -0.94 11.53
N PHE A 140 3.64 -2.22 11.16
CA PHE A 140 4.57 -3.20 11.74
C PHE A 140 5.89 -3.38 10.94
N ALA A 141 6.21 -2.48 10.01
CA ALA A 141 7.47 -2.54 9.28
C ALA A 141 8.67 -2.42 10.24
N GLY A 142 9.56 -3.42 10.24
CA GLY A 142 10.72 -3.48 11.14
C GLY A 142 10.39 -3.76 12.62
N TRP A 143 9.13 -4.08 12.95
CA TRP A 143 8.77 -4.38 14.34
C TRP A 143 9.11 -5.82 14.72
N LYS A 144 10.07 -6.01 15.62
CA LYS A 144 10.54 -7.31 16.15
C LYS A 144 11.12 -8.28 15.12
N VAL A 145 11.07 -7.95 13.84
CA VAL A 145 11.61 -8.73 12.72
C VAL A 145 12.32 -7.77 11.76
N ASP A 146 13.16 -8.30 10.87
CA ASP A 146 13.80 -7.49 9.84
C ASP A 146 12.79 -6.93 8.83
N ALA A 147 13.22 -5.94 8.03
CA ALA A 147 12.36 -5.25 7.09
C ALA A 147 11.75 -6.19 6.03
N ALA A 148 12.54 -7.16 5.53
CA ALA A 148 12.12 -8.13 4.52
C ALA A 148 11.14 -9.19 5.06
N SER A 149 11.14 -9.41 6.38
CA SER A 149 10.21 -10.34 7.06
C SER A 149 9.02 -9.61 7.70
N SER A 150 8.92 -8.29 7.51
CA SER A 150 7.88 -7.49 8.15
C SER A 150 6.51 -7.73 7.54
N PRO A 151 5.47 -7.95 8.36
CA PRO A 151 4.12 -8.10 7.85
C PRO A 151 3.55 -6.78 7.35
N ALA A 152 2.89 -6.82 6.19
CA ALA A 152 2.11 -5.74 5.63
C ALA A 152 0.66 -6.22 5.43
N CYS A 153 -0.24 -5.75 6.26
CA CYS A 153 -1.63 -6.22 6.24
C CYS A 153 -2.45 -5.53 5.16
N ARG A 154 -3.10 -6.34 4.31
CA ARG A 154 -4.06 -5.82 3.34
C ARG A 154 -5.21 -5.13 4.07
N VAL A 155 -5.52 -3.91 3.63
CA VAL A 155 -6.68 -3.14 4.08
C VAL A 155 -7.57 -2.82 2.91
N VAL A 156 -8.87 -2.98 3.12
CA VAL A 156 -9.91 -2.64 2.13
C VAL A 156 -10.73 -1.51 2.68
N LEU A 157 -10.72 -0.38 1.98
CA LEU A 157 -11.48 0.81 2.37
C LEU A 157 -12.68 1.01 1.45
N ALA A 158 -13.81 1.38 2.03
CA ALA A 158 -14.99 1.87 1.33
C ALA A 158 -15.29 3.30 1.77
N TYR A 159 -15.86 4.10 0.85
CA TYR A 159 -16.30 5.45 1.18
C TYR A 159 -17.65 5.40 1.88
N GLN A 160 -17.67 5.75 3.16
CA GLN A 160 -18.86 5.69 4.02
C GLN A 160 -18.92 6.91 4.92
N LYS A 161 -20.10 7.54 5.02
CA LYS A 161 -20.31 8.71 5.88
C LYS A 161 -19.26 9.80 5.64
N SER A 162 -19.06 10.15 4.35
CA SER A 162 -18.16 11.20 3.86
C SER A 162 -16.66 10.97 4.16
N ARG A 163 -16.22 9.73 4.34
CA ARG A 163 -14.82 9.35 4.53
C ARG A 163 -14.53 7.90 4.16
N TRP A 164 -13.29 7.62 3.84
CA TRP A 164 -12.79 6.26 3.64
C TRP A 164 -12.62 5.56 4.99
N ARG A 165 -13.11 4.34 5.10
CA ARG A 165 -13.06 3.49 6.30
C ARG A 165 -12.85 2.04 5.93
N LEU A 166 -12.37 1.22 6.86
CA LEU A 166 -12.32 -0.22 6.64
C LEU A 166 -13.72 -0.77 6.30
N ALA A 167 -13.78 -1.49 5.18
CA ALA A 167 -14.96 -2.20 4.72
C ALA A 167 -15.08 -3.51 5.52
N ALA A 168 -15.85 -3.48 6.62
CA ALA A 168 -15.94 -4.63 7.52
C ALA A 168 -16.40 -5.91 6.81
N GLU A 169 -17.31 -5.78 5.87
CA GLU A 169 -17.82 -6.88 5.04
C GLU A 169 -16.77 -7.52 4.13
N ARG A 170 -15.69 -6.81 3.85
CA ARG A 170 -14.57 -7.26 3.01
C ARG A 170 -13.34 -7.67 3.83
N MET A 171 -13.30 -7.31 5.10
CA MET A 171 -12.18 -7.57 6.01
C MET A 171 -12.49 -8.72 6.97
N ARG A 172 -13.73 -8.80 7.46
CA ARG A 172 -14.11 -9.75 8.48
C ARG A 172 -14.12 -11.19 7.95
N ARG A 173 -13.48 -12.11 8.70
CA ARG A 173 -13.50 -13.55 8.44
C ARG A 173 -14.03 -14.30 9.65
N GLY A 174 -14.51 -15.51 9.43
CA GLY A 174 -14.82 -16.46 10.49
C GLY A 174 -13.59 -16.78 11.35
N ALA A 175 -13.83 -17.24 12.56
CA ALA A 175 -12.78 -17.76 13.43
C ALA A 175 -12.14 -19.01 12.80
N LEU A 176 -10.82 -19.16 12.91
CA LEU A 176 -10.15 -20.39 12.51
C LEU A 176 -10.62 -21.58 13.36
N PRO A 177 -10.77 -22.77 12.77
CA PRO A 177 -10.97 -23.99 13.55
C PRO A 177 -9.85 -24.17 14.59
N GLY A 178 -10.20 -24.57 15.81
CA GLY A 178 -9.23 -24.72 16.90
C GLY A 178 -8.11 -25.71 16.57
N THR A 179 -8.40 -26.75 15.80
CA THR A 179 -7.39 -27.70 15.31
C THR A 179 -6.36 -27.03 14.42
N LEU A 180 -6.78 -26.19 13.47
CA LEU A 180 -5.89 -25.43 12.59
C LEU A 180 -5.07 -24.41 13.39
N LEU A 181 -5.69 -23.66 14.30
CA LEU A 181 -4.99 -22.70 15.15
C LEU A 181 -3.86 -23.39 15.95
N ASN A 182 -4.15 -24.58 16.52
CA ASN A 182 -3.17 -25.36 17.27
C ASN A 182 -2.04 -25.89 16.39
N GLN A 183 -2.32 -26.32 15.15
CA GLN A 183 -1.31 -26.74 14.20
C GLN A 183 -0.36 -25.59 13.81
N LEU A 184 -0.91 -24.41 13.53
CA LEU A 184 -0.12 -23.21 13.24
C LEU A 184 0.73 -22.81 14.46
N ALA A 185 0.18 -22.83 15.65
CA ALA A 185 0.91 -22.54 16.88
C ALA A 185 2.06 -23.54 17.12
N ALA A 186 1.82 -24.83 16.92
CA ALA A 186 2.85 -25.86 17.05
C ALA A 186 3.99 -25.68 16.04
N LYS A 187 3.67 -25.36 14.78
CA LYS A 187 4.64 -25.05 13.72
C LYS A 187 5.51 -23.85 14.11
N ILE A 188 4.90 -22.76 14.55
CA ILE A 188 5.61 -21.54 14.98
C ILE A 188 6.52 -21.86 16.18
N ARG A 189 6.00 -22.54 17.20
CA ARG A 189 6.75 -22.89 18.41
C ARG A 189 7.97 -23.77 18.11
N GLY A 190 7.85 -24.70 17.15
CA GLY A 190 8.93 -25.61 16.73
C GLY A 190 9.88 -25.04 15.69
N SER A 191 9.73 -23.78 15.29
CA SER A 191 10.56 -23.16 14.27
C SER A 191 12.00 -22.95 14.76
N GLU A 192 12.96 -23.23 13.89
CA GLU A 192 14.40 -22.96 14.12
C GLU A 192 14.75 -21.47 14.02
N ARG A 193 13.83 -20.62 13.58
CA ARG A 193 14.05 -19.16 13.49
C ARG A 193 14.03 -18.47 14.84
N TRP A 194 13.47 -19.10 15.87
CA TRP A 194 13.62 -18.61 17.22
C TRP A 194 15.08 -18.65 17.65
N ARG A 195 15.64 -17.53 18.07
CA ARG A 195 16.92 -17.51 18.77
C ARG A 195 16.69 -17.07 20.20
N ILE A 196 16.96 -18.01 21.14
CA ILE A 196 16.71 -17.84 22.57
C ILE A 196 18.03 -18.08 23.30
N LYS A 197 18.47 -17.10 24.06
CA LYS A 197 19.66 -17.25 24.93
C LYS A 197 19.42 -18.28 26.03
N PRO A 198 20.49 -18.80 26.64
CA PRO A 198 20.36 -19.69 27.82
C PRO A 198 19.61 -19.01 28.99
N SER A 199 19.63 -17.68 29.07
CA SER A 199 18.87 -16.86 30.04
C SER A 199 17.36 -16.85 29.81
N GLY A 200 16.87 -17.35 28.68
CA GLY A 200 15.47 -17.24 28.26
C GLY A 200 15.16 -15.99 27.43
N GLU A 201 16.08 -15.06 27.30
CA GLU A 201 15.91 -13.85 26.49
C GLU A 201 15.82 -14.19 24.99
N ILE A 202 14.87 -13.57 24.28
CA ILE A 202 14.72 -13.75 22.82
C ILE A 202 15.62 -12.75 22.09
N GLU A 203 16.53 -13.26 21.26
CA GLU A 203 17.36 -12.47 20.33
C GLU A 203 16.67 -12.30 18.98
N ALA A 204 15.95 -13.34 18.50
CA ALA A 204 15.18 -13.24 17.26
C ALA A 204 13.84 -13.96 17.42
N TYR A 205 12.81 -13.31 16.92
CA TYR A 205 11.45 -13.83 16.88
C TYR A 205 11.21 -14.62 15.59
N GLU A 206 10.33 -15.62 15.68
CA GLU A 206 9.77 -16.26 14.47
C GLU A 206 8.85 -15.27 13.74
N PRO A 207 9.16 -14.89 12.49
CA PRO A 207 8.40 -13.87 11.78
C PRO A 207 6.93 -14.23 11.50
N GLN A 208 6.60 -15.52 11.43
CA GLN A 208 5.21 -15.95 11.25
C GLN A 208 4.33 -15.61 12.44
N LEU A 209 4.88 -15.50 13.65
CA LEU A 209 4.09 -15.18 14.83
C LEU A 209 3.40 -13.80 14.73
N PRO A 210 4.11 -12.67 14.57
CA PRO A 210 3.45 -11.38 14.42
C PRO A 210 2.58 -11.31 13.16
N THR A 211 2.98 -11.96 12.05
CA THR A 211 2.19 -12.00 10.81
C THR A 211 0.81 -12.62 11.02
N LEU A 212 0.75 -13.82 11.60
CA LEU A 212 -0.52 -14.51 11.85
C LEU A 212 -1.35 -13.84 12.95
N MET A 213 -0.71 -13.27 13.99
CA MET A 213 -1.43 -12.47 14.97
C MET A 213 -2.12 -11.27 14.33
N LEU A 214 -1.42 -10.58 13.42
CA LEU A 214 -1.99 -9.45 12.69
C LEU A 214 -3.09 -9.91 11.74
N ASP A 215 -2.90 -10.99 11.00
CA ASP A 215 -3.96 -11.54 10.12
C ASP A 215 -5.26 -11.79 10.91
N LEU A 216 -5.15 -12.43 12.06
CA LEU A 216 -6.30 -12.67 12.95
C LEU A 216 -6.93 -11.36 13.43
N VAL A 217 -6.13 -10.38 13.81
CA VAL A 217 -6.63 -9.07 14.29
C VAL A 217 -7.32 -8.28 13.18
N TYR A 218 -6.71 -8.23 11.97
CA TYR A 218 -7.26 -7.51 10.81
C TYR A 218 -8.47 -8.20 10.19
N THR A 219 -8.68 -9.47 10.51
CA THR A 219 -9.90 -10.21 10.16
C THR A 219 -10.93 -10.27 11.29
N GLY A 220 -10.71 -9.51 12.38
CA GLY A 220 -11.65 -9.34 13.48
C GLY A 220 -11.68 -10.48 14.50
N ASN A 221 -10.59 -11.25 14.61
CA ASN A 221 -10.44 -12.38 15.54
C ASN A 221 -9.33 -12.14 16.60
N PRO A 222 -9.31 -11.00 17.33
CA PRO A 222 -8.22 -10.65 18.25
C PRO A 222 -8.03 -11.65 19.38
N ALA A 223 -9.10 -12.31 19.86
CA ALA A 223 -9.01 -13.35 20.88
C ALA A 223 -8.22 -14.56 20.38
N GLN A 224 -8.37 -14.95 19.11
CA GLN A 224 -7.58 -16.02 18.53
C GLN A 224 -6.11 -15.63 18.35
N ALA A 225 -5.80 -14.37 18.11
CA ALA A 225 -4.41 -13.89 18.06
C ALA A 225 -3.72 -14.07 19.42
N GLU A 226 -4.41 -13.80 20.51
CA GLU A 226 -3.89 -14.04 21.87
C GLU A 226 -3.75 -15.53 22.19
N THR A 227 -4.74 -16.35 21.81
CA THR A 227 -4.66 -17.81 21.93
C THR A 227 -3.48 -18.38 21.11
N LEU A 228 -3.28 -17.89 19.88
CA LEU A 228 -2.14 -18.27 19.05
C LEU A 228 -0.83 -17.91 19.74
N LEU A 229 -0.69 -16.70 20.28
CA LEU A 229 0.49 -16.27 21.03
C LEU A 229 0.80 -17.20 22.18
N ASP A 230 -0.24 -17.53 22.98
CA ASP A 230 -0.08 -18.40 24.15
C ASP A 230 0.41 -19.80 23.78
N ALA A 231 -0.14 -20.38 22.72
CA ALA A 231 0.21 -21.71 22.26
C ALA A 231 1.52 -21.78 21.46
N ALA A 232 1.87 -20.69 20.76
CA ALA A 232 3.07 -20.63 19.92
C ALA A 232 4.34 -20.19 20.68
N TRP A 233 4.21 -19.59 21.85
CA TRP A 233 5.37 -19.10 22.61
C TRP A 233 6.23 -20.26 23.11
N PRO A 234 7.57 -20.22 22.88
CA PRO A 234 8.46 -21.28 23.34
C PRO A 234 8.47 -21.38 24.88
N PRO A 235 8.41 -22.60 25.46
CA PRO A 235 8.28 -22.78 26.92
C PRO A 235 9.43 -22.17 27.74
N LYS A 236 10.64 -22.08 27.14
CA LYS A 236 11.85 -21.56 27.80
C LYS A 236 12.04 -20.05 27.56
N ALA A 237 11.20 -19.42 26.75
CA ALA A 237 11.38 -18.02 26.39
C ALA A 237 10.64 -17.12 27.38
N GLU A 238 11.35 -16.10 27.85
CA GLU A 238 10.79 -15.04 28.69
C GLU A 238 10.12 -13.93 27.84
N GLY A 239 9.40 -13.04 28.49
CA GLY A 239 8.94 -11.80 27.88
C GLY A 239 7.63 -11.85 27.10
N LYS A 240 6.85 -12.98 27.12
CA LYS A 240 5.56 -13.08 26.41
C LYS A 240 4.60 -11.94 26.73
N ALA A 241 4.41 -11.62 27.99
CA ALA A 241 3.52 -10.52 28.41
C ALA A 241 4.02 -9.14 27.90
N ARG A 242 5.33 -8.94 27.84
CA ARG A 242 5.94 -7.72 27.26
C ARG A 242 5.69 -7.67 25.76
N PHE A 243 5.90 -8.78 25.04
CA PHE A 243 5.62 -8.87 23.62
C PHE A 243 4.16 -8.48 23.31
N LEU A 244 3.18 -9.03 24.03
CA LEU A 244 1.77 -8.71 23.83
C LEU A 244 1.46 -7.21 24.09
N ARG A 245 2.03 -6.63 25.15
CA ARG A 245 1.88 -5.19 25.41
C ARG A 245 2.46 -4.35 24.29
N ASP A 246 3.67 -4.70 23.82
CA ASP A 246 4.36 -4.00 22.74
C ASP A 246 3.57 -4.13 21.42
N PHE A 247 3.04 -5.31 21.11
CA PHE A 247 2.18 -5.58 19.97
C PHE A 247 0.93 -4.68 19.97
N ARG A 248 0.23 -4.62 21.09
CA ARG A 248 -0.96 -3.78 21.23
C ARG A 248 -0.64 -2.29 21.10
N ARG A 249 0.52 -1.86 21.61
CA ARG A 249 1.01 -0.49 21.49
C ARG A 249 1.36 -0.14 20.05
N GLU A 250 2.00 -1.05 19.34
CA GLU A 250 2.31 -0.87 17.92
C GLU A 250 1.05 -0.80 17.08
N LEU A 251 0.11 -1.73 17.27
CA LEU A 251 -1.18 -1.74 16.59
C LEU A 251 -1.97 -0.43 16.80
N ALA A 252 -1.84 0.20 17.95
CA ALA A 252 -2.50 1.47 18.24
C ALA A 252 -2.00 2.64 17.37
N LYS A 253 -0.82 2.52 16.77
CA LYS A 253 -0.25 3.52 15.83
C LYS A 253 -0.85 3.42 14.43
N SER A 254 -1.49 2.29 14.09
CA SER A 254 -2.14 2.10 12.79
C SER A 254 -3.19 3.19 12.55
N PRO A 255 -3.22 3.80 11.34
CA PRO A 255 -4.28 4.74 10.97
C PRO A 255 -5.67 4.08 11.00
N TYR A 256 -5.71 2.76 10.95
CA TYR A 256 -6.93 1.95 10.98
C TYR A 256 -7.28 1.37 12.35
N ALA A 257 -6.49 1.62 13.39
CA ALA A 257 -6.64 1.02 14.73
C ALA A 257 -8.06 1.11 15.30
N ARG A 258 -8.76 2.23 15.05
CA ARG A 258 -10.15 2.42 15.50
C ARG A 258 -11.12 1.49 14.78
N ASP A 259 -10.95 1.34 13.48
CA ASP A 259 -11.85 0.51 12.67
C ASP A 259 -11.53 -0.98 12.87
N ILE A 260 -10.25 -1.36 13.02
CA ILE A 260 -9.82 -2.72 13.38
C ILE A 260 -10.50 -3.17 14.68
N ARG A 261 -10.51 -2.35 15.72
CA ARG A 261 -11.21 -2.69 16.99
C ARG A 261 -12.72 -2.90 16.82
N ARG A 262 -13.33 -2.33 15.78
CA ARG A 262 -14.75 -2.52 15.46
C ARG A 262 -15.01 -3.81 14.72
N LEU A 263 -14.04 -4.32 13.93
CA LEU A 263 -14.19 -5.56 13.20
C LEU A 263 -14.57 -6.73 14.11
N ALA A 264 -14.01 -6.81 15.30
CA ALA A 264 -14.31 -7.85 16.28
C ALA A 264 -15.79 -7.88 16.73
N LYS A 265 -16.54 -6.79 16.50
CA LYS A 265 -17.95 -6.64 16.89
C LYS A 265 -18.93 -6.89 15.74
N VAL A 266 -18.43 -7.16 14.54
CA VAL A 266 -19.23 -7.40 13.34
C VAL A 266 -19.29 -8.90 13.08
N SER A 267 -20.47 -9.43 12.76
CA SER A 267 -20.60 -10.83 12.32
C SER A 267 -19.81 -11.06 11.02
N PRO A 268 -19.12 -12.20 10.85
CA PRO A 268 -18.46 -12.50 9.61
C PRO A 268 -19.49 -12.62 8.47
N PRO A 269 -19.15 -12.20 7.24
CA PRO A 269 -19.94 -12.55 6.06
C PRO A 269 -19.96 -14.08 5.90
N GLY A 270 -20.97 -14.63 5.27
CA GLY A 270 -20.97 -16.05 4.85
C GLY A 270 -19.71 -16.35 4.03
N GLU A 271 -19.28 -17.60 4.04
CA GLU A 271 -18.02 -18.06 3.41
C GLU A 271 -17.71 -17.39 2.09
N SER A 272 -16.67 -16.57 2.04
CA SER A 272 -16.08 -16.05 0.82
C SER A 272 -14.57 -15.91 0.98
N ASP A 273 -13.85 -16.42 -0.01
CA ASP A 273 -12.41 -16.35 -0.30
C ASP A 273 -11.41 -16.15 0.84
N SER A 274 -10.62 -17.20 1.02
CA SER A 274 -9.60 -17.40 2.06
C SER A 274 -8.21 -16.84 1.70
N ALA A 275 -8.09 -15.74 0.96
CA ALA A 275 -6.78 -15.13 0.74
C ALA A 275 -6.21 -14.56 2.05
N GLU A 276 -4.95 -14.84 2.37
CA GLU A 276 -4.27 -14.28 3.55
C GLU A 276 -4.32 -12.76 3.52
N THR A 277 -4.63 -12.15 4.67
CA THR A 277 -4.75 -10.67 4.77
C THR A 277 -3.40 -10.02 5.00
N CYS A 278 -2.49 -10.69 5.73
CA CYS A 278 -1.16 -10.18 5.98
C CYS A 278 -0.13 -11.09 5.30
N GLU A 279 0.55 -10.55 4.31
CA GLU A 279 1.64 -11.21 3.61
C GLU A 279 2.97 -10.61 4.09
N ARG A 280 4.05 -11.36 3.92
CA ARG A 280 5.43 -10.89 4.02
C ARG A 280 5.88 -10.46 2.64
N ASP A 281 6.67 -9.41 2.57
CA ASP A 281 7.38 -9.03 1.34
C ASP A 281 8.43 -10.04 0.94
#